data_caf0ad3f426eb33c5be78798d7e5117f
#
_entry.id   caf0ad3f426eb33c5be78798d7e5117f
#
_cell.length_a   1.000
_cell.length_b   1.000
_cell.length_c   1.000
_cell.angle_alpha   90.00
_cell.angle_beta   90.00
_cell.angle_gamma   90.00
#
_symmetry.space_group_name_H-M   'P 1'
#
loop_
_entity.id
_entity.type
_entity.pdbx_description
1 polymer ?
#
loop_
_entity_poly.entity_id
_entity_poly.type
_entity_poly.pdbx_seq_one_letter_code
_entity_poly.pdbx_strand_id
1 'polypeptide(L)' 'MGVVYEEEISYISSRIRELRKERRLTVQELAYRCEMERSNLSRIEAGRTNLTVKTMCIICNALSVSLRDVIR' A
#
# COMPACT_ATOMS: atom_id res chain seq x y z
N MET A 1 7.47 -25.46 0.38
CA MET A 1 6.23 -24.84 0.77
C MET A 1 6.49 -23.81 1.84
N GLY A 2 6.04 -22.62 1.68
CA GLY A 2 6.24 -21.56 2.63
C GLY A 2 5.75 -20.25 2.09
N VAL A 3 5.99 -19.20 2.85
CA VAL A 3 5.57 -17.87 2.46
C VAL A 3 6.64 -17.27 1.57
N VAL A 4 6.23 -16.83 0.39
CA VAL A 4 7.13 -16.21 -0.58
C VAL A 4 6.89 -14.71 -0.52
N TYR A 5 7.89 -13.96 -0.02
CA TYR A 5 7.68 -12.53 0.26
C TYR A 5 7.39 -11.72 -1.00
N GLU A 6 7.94 -12.11 -2.14
CA GLU A 6 7.64 -11.40 -3.40
C GLU A 6 6.16 -11.48 -3.74
N GLU A 7 5.54 -12.63 -3.51
CA GLU A 7 4.11 -12.80 -3.76
C GLU A 7 3.29 -11.99 -2.77
N GLU A 8 3.72 -11.92 -1.52
CA GLU A 8 3.01 -11.14 -0.51
C GLU A 8 3.12 -9.66 -0.78
N ILE A 9 4.31 -9.18 -1.16
CA ILE A 9 4.49 -7.79 -1.54
C ILE A 9 3.58 -7.44 -2.73
N SER A 10 3.53 -8.30 -3.74
CA SER A 10 2.70 -8.09 -4.91
C SER A 10 1.22 -8.01 -4.53
N TYR A 11 0.77 -8.90 -3.64
CA TYR A 11 -0.62 -8.88 -3.17
C TYR A 11 -0.92 -7.58 -2.43
N ILE A 12 -0.05 -7.21 -1.48
CA ILE A 12 -0.24 -6.01 -0.66
C ILE A 12 -0.27 -4.77 -1.55
N SER A 13 0.66 -4.67 -2.49
CA SER A 13 0.74 -3.54 -3.42
C SER A 13 -0.53 -3.41 -4.24
N SER A 14 -1.03 -4.53 -4.75
CA SER A 14 -2.27 -4.55 -5.54
C SER A 14 -3.47 -4.13 -4.69
N ARG A 15 -3.55 -4.60 -3.44
CA ARG A 15 -4.65 -4.23 -2.56
C ARG A 15 -4.65 -2.75 -2.23
N ILE A 16 -3.47 -2.19 -1.96
CA ILE A 16 -3.35 -0.75 -1.70
C ILE A 16 -3.85 0.03 -2.90
N ARG A 17 -3.42 -0.37 -4.10
CA ARG A 17 -3.83 0.30 -5.33
C ARG A 17 -5.33 0.20 -5.55
N GLU A 18 -5.92 -0.99 -5.35
CA GLU A 18 -7.37 -1.18 -5.48
C GLU A 18 -8.15 -0.28 -4.51
N LEU A 19 -7.72 -0.28 -3.25
CA LEU A 19 -8.40 0.52 -2.21
C LEU A 19 -8.29 2.00 -2.50
N ARG A 20 -7.12 2.44 -3.00
CA ARG A 20 -6.93 3.83 -3.39
C ARG A 20 -7.92 4.22 -4.50
N LYS A 21 -8.01 3.36 -5.52
CA LYS A 21 -8.90 3.65 -6.67
C LYS A 21 -10.36 3.62 -6.27
N GLU A 22 -10.76 2.73 -5.38
CA GLU A 22 -12.12 2.70 -4.87
C GLU A 22 -12.51 4.02 -4.21
N ARG A 23 -11.53 4.68 -3.59
CA ARG A 23 -11.74 5.96 -2.93
C ARG A 23 -11.51 7.15 -3.86
N ARG A 24 -11.28 6.88 -5.15
CA ARG A 24 -11.07 7.89 -6.19
C ARG A 24 -9.94 8.84 -5.85
N LEU A 25 -8.89 8.30 -5.22
CA LEU A 25 -7.70 9.08 -4.89
C LEU A 25 -6.63 8.87 -5.95
N THR A 26 -5.94 9.95 -6.30
CA THR A 26 -4.72 9.84 -7.10
C THR A 26 -3.58 9.38 -6.22
N VAL A 27 -2.48 8.92 -6.85
CA VAL A 27 -1.28 8.56 -6.10
C VAL A 27 -0.80 9.75 -5.28
N GLN A 28 -0.83 10.93 -5.87
CA GLN A 28 -0.38 12.14 -5.17
C GLN A 28 -1.24 12.45 -3.94
N GLU A 29 -2.56 12.29 -4.08
CA GLU A 29 -3.47 12.55 -2.97
C GLU A 29 -3.25 11.57 -1.82
N LEU A 30 -3.08 10.29 -2.14
CA LEU A 30 -2.81 9.31 -1.09
C LEU A 30 -1.44 9.56 -0.45
N ALA A 31 -0.42 9.85 -1.26
CA ALA A 31 0.91 10.15 -0.74
C ALA A 31 0.86 11.35 0.21
N TYR A 32 0.11 12.39 -0.16
CA TYR A 32 -0.07 13.56 0.69
C TYR A 32 -0.67 13.16 2.05
N ARG A 33 -1.71 12.33 2.03
CA ARG A 33 -2.35 11.85 3.28
C ARG A 33 -1.39 11.02 4.13
N CYS A 34 -0.46 10.32 3.49
CA CYS A 34 0.52 9.50 4.18
C CYS A 34 1.77 10.29 4.59
N GLU A 35 1.85 11.56 4.21
CA GLU A 35 3.03 12.41 4.43
C GLU A 35 4.27 11.76 3.83
N MET A 36 4.13 11.24 2.62
CA MET A 36 5.27 10.63 1.92
C MET A 36 5.36 11.18 0.50
N GLU A 37 6.53 10.99 -0.10
CA GLU A 37 6.78 11.41 -1.48
C GLU A 37 5.93 10.59 -2.44
N ARG A 38 5.40 11.24 -3.49
CA ARG A 38 4.63 10.56 -4.52
C ARG A 38 5.43 9.41 -5.16
N SER A 39 6.72 9.66 -5.43
CA SER A 39 7.57 8.64 -6.04
C SER A 39 7.72 7.41 -5.14
N ASN A 40 7.74 7.61 -3.82
CA ASN A 40 7.81 6.51 -2.87
C ASN A 40 6.55 5.66 -2.92
N LEU A 41 5.38 6.30 -2.91
CA LEU A 41 4.12 5.57 -2.99
C LEU A 41 3.98 4.85 -4.34
N SER A 42 4.43 5.48 -5.43
CA SER A 42 4.42 4.82 -6.74
C SER A 42 5.21 3.52 -6.73
N ARG A 43 6.39 3.52 -6.10
CA ARG A 43 7.21 2.30 -6.00
C ARG A 43 6.53 1.25 -5.14
N ILE A 44 5.85 1.68 -4.07
CA ILE A 44 5.09 0.77 -3.22
C ILE A 44 3.99 0.08 -4.02
N GLU A 45 3.22 0.85 -4.79
CA GLU A 45 2.11 0.30 -5.58
C GLU A 45 2.61 -0.57 -6.73
N ALA A 46 3.84 -0.35 -7.17
CA ALA A 46 4.44 -1.18 -8.22
C ALA A 46 5.05 -2.48 -7.67
N GLY A 47 5.02 -2.68 -6.37
CA GLY A 47 5.57 -3.89 -5.75
C GLY A 47 7.09 -3.91 -5.73
N ARG A 48 7.73 -2.75 -5.78
CA ARG A 48 9.20 -2.65 -5.85
C ARG A 48 9.85 -2.32 -4.51
N THR A 49 9.06 -2.27 -3.45
CA THR A 49 9.55 -1.86 -2.14
C THR A 49 9.14 -2.89 -1.10
N ASN A 50 10.08 -3.22 -0.24
CA ASN A 50 9.80 -4.07 0.91
C ASN A 50 9.14 -3.21 1.98
N LEU A 51 7.84 -3.44 2.19
CA LEU A 51 7.05 -2.65 3.11
C LEU A 51 7.25 -3.08 4.54
N THR A 52 7.41 -2.10 5.43
CA THR A 52 7.36 -2.38 6.87
C THR A 52 5.92 -2.37 7.33
N VAL A 53 5.66 -3.01 8.47
CA VAL A 53 4.33 -2.97 9.08
C VAL A 53 3.94 -1.53 9.38
N LYS A 54 4.90 -0.71 9.82
CA LYS A 54 4.64 0.71 10.08
C LYS A 54 4.10 1.42 8.84
N THR A 55 4.77 1.24 7.70
CA THR A 55 4.34 1.87 6.45
C THR A 55 2.96 1.38 6.03
N MET A 56 2.70 0.08 6.16
CA MET A 56 1.38 -0.47 5.86
C MET A 56 0.30 0.18 6.73
N CYS A 57 0.58 0.37 8.01
CA CYS A 57 -0.37 0.99 8.92
C CYS A 57 -0.65 2.44 8.55
N ILE A 58 0.39 3.19 8.17
CA ILE A 58 0.23 4.58 7.73
C ILE A 58 -0.71 4.65 6.53
N ILE A 59 -0.50 3.76 5.55
CA ILE A 59 -1.31 3.73 4.33
C ILE A 59 -2.74 3.31 4.67
N CYS A 60 -2.91 2.29 5.51
CA CYS A 60 -4.24 1.83 5.90
C CYS A 60 -5.01 2.93 6.62
N ASN A 61 -4.35 3.67 7.51
CA ASN A 61 -5.01 4.78 8.21
C ASN A 61 -5.45 5.85 7.23
N ALA A 62 -4.62 6.17 6.24
CA ALA A 62 -4.96 7.14 5.22
C ALA A 62 -6.13 6.70 4.35
N LEU A 63 -6.29 5.39 4.18
CA LEU A 63 -7.39 4.81 3.39
C LEU A 63 -8.61 4.45 4.25
N SER A 64 -8.52 4.61 5.56
CA SER A 64 -9.58 4.26 6.52
C SER A 64 -9.93 2.77 6.44
N VAL A 65 -8.93 1.93 6.34
CA VAL A 65 -9.11 0.48 6.35
C VAL A 65 -8.23 -0.14 7.44
N SER A 66 -8.46 -1.40 7.75
CA SER A 66 -7.63 -2.12 8.71
C SER A 66 -6.53 -2.86 7.97
N LEU A 67 -5.50 -3.26 8.72
CA LEU A 67 -4.35 -3.97 8.14
C LEU A 67 -4.78 -5.24 7.42
N ARG A 68 -5.77 -5.96 7.95
CA ARG A 68 -6.25 -7.19 7.32
C ARG A 68 -6.86 -6.97 5.94
N ASP A 69 -7.18 -5.73 5.59
CA ASP A 69 -7.72 -5.44 4.26
C ASP A 69 -6.64 -5.46 3.19
N VAL A 70 -5.37 -5.38 3.58
CA VAL A 70 -4.24 -5.38 2.63
C VAL A 70 -3.36 -6.62 2.73
N ILE A 71 -3.45 -7.40 3.81
CA ILE A 71 -2.68 -8.63 3.97
C ILE A 71 -3.61 -9.83 3.85
N ARG A 72 -3.00 -11.03 3.78
CA ARG A 72 -3.78 -12.28 3.70
C ARG A 72 -3.12 -13.41 4.48
#